data_c0c8e0c6e01fe88c27cfc3342c3debd6
#
_entry.id   c0c8e0c6e01fe88c27cfc3342c3debd6
#
_cell.length_a   1.000
_cell.length_b   1.000
_cell.length_c   1.000
_cell.angle_alpha   90.00
_cell.angle_beta   90.00
_cell.angle_gamma   90.00
#
_symmetry.space_group_name_H-M   'P 1'
#
loop_
_entity.id
_entity.type
_entity.pdbx_description
1 polymer ?
#
loop_
_entity_poly.entity_id
_entity_poly.type
_entity_poly.pdbx_seq_one_letter_code
_entity_poly.pdbx_strand_id
1 'polypeptide(L)'
;MKKILSILLAALAAAGMTACGTEGEPSPEAEQQPSSQQTAAEDPQPSESGPQSRYLVVYFSYAENADLPEDADVEASASIQRWNGTLTGNTGVVAQMIAEAAGAEVFPLHTVELYPDTYEATIDQGEQERANGARPELQAVPENLEDYDVIFLGYPNWWGDLPMAVYSFLDE
;
A
#
# COMPACT_ATOMS: atom_id res chain seq x y z
N MET A 1 29.86 1.46 1.49
CA MET A 1 29.49 0.78 0.22
C MET A 1 28.00 1.00 0.05
N LYS A 2 27.61 1.75 -0.98
CA LYS A 2 26.21 2.15 -1.22
C LYS A 2 25.40 0.93 -1.61
N LYS A 3 24.43 0.52 -0.78
CA LYS A 3 23.46 -0.52 -1.13
C LYS A 3 22.42 0.07 -2.09
N ILE A 4 22.22 -0.57 -3.22
CA ILE A 4 21.29 -0.13 -4.27
C ILE A 4 19.89 -0.50 -3.81
N LEU A 5 19.05 0.50 -3.62
CA LEU A 5 17.63 0.37 -3.34
C LEU A 5 16.91 -0.11 -4.61
N SER A 6 16.34 -1.30 -4.59
CA SER A 6 15.51 -1.79 -5.70
C SER A 6 14.06 -1.33 -5.50
N ILE A 7 13.61 -0.40 -6.34
CA ILE A 7 12.22 0.05 -6.38
C ILE A 7 11.44 -0.88 -7.31
N LEU A 8 10.51 -1.64 -6.76
CA LEU A 8 9.60 -2.49 -7.54
C LEU A 8 8.29 -1.72 -7.78
N LEU A 9 8.09 -1.26 -9.01
CA LEU A 9 6.85 -0.62 -9.46
C LEU A 9 5.90 -1.71 -9.97
N ALA A 10 4.81 -1.99 -9.25
CA ALA A 10 3.76 -2.89 -9.72
C ALA A 10 2.66 -2.10 -10.44
N ALA A 11 2.59 -2.23 -11.75
CA ALA A 11 1.49 -1.74 -12.57
C ALA A 11 0.45 -2.85 -12.75
N LEU A 12 -0.78 -2.63 -12.29
CA LEU A 12 -1.90 -3.55 -12.48
C LEU A 12 -2.71 -3.13 -13.71
N ALA A 13 -2.65 -3.90 -14.79
CA ALA A 13 -3.48 -3.75 -15.97
C ALA A 13 -4.67 -4.71 -15.88
N ALA A 14 -5.89 -4.19 -15.87
CA ALA A 14 -7.13 -4.97 -15.98
C ALA A 14 -7.50 -5.15 -17.45
N ALA A 15 -7.55 -6.39 -17.94
CA ALA A 15 -8.11 -6.74 -19.23
C ALA A 15 -9.43 -7.48 -19.02
N GLY A 16 -10.54 -6.90 -19.48
CA GLY A 16 -11.83 -7.56 -19.55
C GLY A 16 -11.94 -8.48 -20.75
N MET A 17 -12.58 -9.63 -20.58
CA MET A 17 -13.05 -10.45 -21.70
C MET A 17 -14.48 -10.93 -21.46
N THR A 18 -15.33 -10.54 -22.36
CA THR A 18 -16.66 -11.08 -22.67
C THR A 18 -16.53 -12.39 -23.45
N ALA A 19 -17.28 -13.42 -23.10
CA ALA A 19 -17.61 -14.49 -24.05
C ALA A 19 -18.98 -15.09 -23.74
N CYS A 20 -19.80 -15.14 -24.76
CA CYS A 20 -21.11 -15.78 -24.86
C CYS A 20 -21.04 -17.24 -25.29
N GLY A 21 -21.95 -18.08 -24.70
CA GLY A 21 -22.80 -19.07 -25.36
C GLY A 21 -22.19 -20.41 -25.76
N THR A 22 -22.70 -21.56 -25.45
CA THR A 22 -23.94 -22.26 -25.78
C THR A 22 -23.93 -23.70 -25.27
N GLU A 23 -25.11 -24.19 -25.01
CA GLU A 23 -25.56 -25.49 -24.54
C GLU A 23 -24.99 -26.77 -25.20
N GLY A 24 -25.05 -27.89 -24.45
CA GLY A 24 -24.98 -29.24 -24.98
C GLY A 24 -24.56 -30.32 -23.98
N GLU A 25 -25.56 -30.91 -23.26
CA GLU A 25 -25.47 -32.26 -22.62
C GLU A 25 -25.64 -33.37 -23.68
N PRO A 26 -25.44 -34.73 -23.43
CA PRO A 26 -25.36 -35.45 -22.16
C PRO A 26 -24.27 -36.55 -22.00
N SER A 27 -24.16 -37.07 -20.80
CA SER A 27 -23.55 -38.30 -20.25
C SER A 27 -23.81 -39.60 -21.05
N PRO A 28 -23.18 -40.82 -20.85
CA PRO A 28 -22.80 -41.38 -19.54
C PRO A 28 -21.57 -42.30 -19.47
N GLU A 29 -21.18 -42.67 -18.21
CA GLU A 29 -20.65 -43.96 -17.71
C GLU A 29 -19.25 -44.46 -18.16
N ALA A 30 -18.34 -44.70 -17.26
CA ALA A 30 -18.01 -45.96 -16.61
C ALA A 30 -16.73 -45.87 -15.77
N GLU A 31 -16.84 -46.21 -14.51
CA GLU A 31 -15.97 -46.99 -13.60
C GLU A 31 -14.50 -47.24 -13.98
N GLN A 32 -13.58 -46.86 -13.08
CA GLN A 32 -12.67 -47.79 -12.38
C GLN A 32 -11.76 -47.02 -11.39
N GLN A 33 -11.98 -47.30 -10.09
CA GLN A 33 -10.92 -47.14 -9.07
C GLN A 33 -9.88 -48.30 -9.28
N PRO A 34 -8.62 -48.05 -8.95
CA PRO A 34 -8.12 -48.64 -7.73
C PRO A 34 -7.10 -47.82 -6.92
N SER A 35 -7.19 -48.07 -5.64
CA SER A 35 -6.11 -48.27 -4.68
C SER A 35 -5.27 -47.08 -4.20
N SER A 36 -5.65 -46.66 -3.03
CA SER A 36 -4.85 -46.30 -1.83
C SER A 36 -3.32 -46.44 -1.96
N GLN A 37 -2.64 -45.31 -1.93
CA GLN A 37 -1.39 -45.22 -1.23
C GLN A 37 -1.44 -43.97 -0.31
N GLN A 38 -1.64 -44.27 0.94
CA GLN A 38 -1.51 -43.41 2.08
C GLN A 38 0.00 -43.13 2.25
N THR A 39 0.47 -42.03 1.69
CA THR A 39 1.75 -41.45 2.09
C THR A 39 1.50 -40.66 3.36
N ALA A 40 2.19 -41.09 4.40
CA ALA A 40 2.21 -40.46 5.70
C ALA A 40 2.48 -38.95 5.52
N ALA A 41 1.59 -38.14 6.09
CA ALA A 41 1.84 -36.71 6.25
C ALA A 41 3.05 -36.57 7.18
N GLU A 42 4.17 -36.15 6.64
CA GLU A 42 5.25 -35.59 7.43
C GLU A 42 4.71 -34.34 8.13
N ASP A 43 4.69 -34.40 9.44
CA ASP A 43 4.48 -33.27 10.31
C ASP A 43 5.46 -32.17 9.90
N PRO A 44 5.01 -30.92 9.62
CA PRO A 44 5.94 -29.85 9.32
C PRO A 44 6.77 -29.58 10.58
N GLN A 45 8.03 -30.01 10.55
CA GLN A 45 9.00 -29.56 11.54
C GLN A 45 9.02 -28.04 11.56
N PRO A 46 9.07 -27.42 12.75
CA PRO A 46 9.29 -25.99 12.86
C PRO A 46 10.62 -25.69 12.17
N SER A 47 10.57 -25.01 11.03
CA SER A 47 11.76 -24.48 10.39
C SER A 47 12.41 -23.53 11.42
N GLU A 48 13.65 -23.81 11.75
CA GLU A 48 14.50 -22.91 12.51
C GLU A 48 14.44 -21.54 11.82
N SER A 49 13.85 -20.53 12.50
CA SER A 49 13.76 -19.18 12.02
C SER A 49 15.21 -18.65 11.90
N GLY A 50 15.73 -18.66 10.68
CA GLY A 50 16.84 -17.79 10.33
C GLY A 50 16.50 -16.33 10.65
N PRO A 51 17.44 -15.39 10.58
CA PRO A 51 17.15 -13.99 10.86
C PRO A 51 15.94 -13.56 10.03
N GLN A 52 14.86 -13.23 10.74
CA GLN A 52 13.61 -12.84 10.10
C GLN A 52 13.82 -11.47 9.48
N SER A 53 13.60 -11.36 8.17
CA SER A 53 13.70 -10.09 7.45
C SER A 53 12.77 -9.06 8.09
N ARG A 54 13.28 -7.86 8.29
CA ARG A 54 12.53 -6.72 8.82
C ARG A 54 12.02 -5.88 7.68
N TYR A 55 10.75 -5.63 7.67
CA TYR A 55 10.08 -4.84 6.64
C TYR A 55 9.41 -3.61 7.25
N LEU A 56 9.48 -2.49 6.54
CA LEU A 56 8.83 -1.24 6.91
C LEU A 56 7.97 -0.74 5.74
N VAL A 57 6.77 -0.28 6.03
CA VAL A 57 5.93 0.47 5.07
C VAL A 57 5.90 1.92 5.52
N VAL A 58 6.56 2.81 4.79
CA VAL A 58 6.46 4.26 4.96
C VAL A 58 5.47 4.78 3.95
N TYR A 59 4.49 5.58 4.36
CA TYR A 59 3.54 6.12 3.41
C TYR A 59 3.07 7.53 3.74
N PHE A 60 2.74 8.27 2.70
CA PHE A 60 2.02 9.53 2.79
C PHE A 60 0.60 9.34 2.23
N SER A 61 -0.38 9.92 2.88
CA SER A 61 -1.75 10.00 2.41
C SER A 61 -2.39 11.32 2.87
N TYR A 62 -3.28 11.85 2.03
CA TYR A 62 -3.98 13.10 2.33
C TYR A 62 -4.80 12.99 3.60
N ALA A 63 -5.53 11.89 3.78
CA ALA A 63 -6.47 11.76 4.89
C ALA A 63 -5.81 11.80 6.27
N GLU A 64 -4.56 11.40 6.39
CA GLU A 64 -3.77 11.50 7.62
C GLU A 64 -3.13 12.87 7.82
N ASN A 65 -3.20 13.73 6.80
CA ASN A 65 -2.54 15.03 6.76
C ASN A 65 -3.50 16.21 6.58
N ALA A 66 -4.80 16.00 6.81
CA ALA A 66 -5.82 17.02 6.75
C ALA A 66 -6.75 16.94 7.98
N ASP A 67 -7.27 18.06 8.43
CA ASP A 67 -8.26 18.12 9.52
C ASP A 67 -9.65 17.82 8.98
N LEU A 68 -9.93 16.54 8.76
CA LEU A 68 -11.17 16.07 8.18
C LEU A 68 -12.19 15.75 9.28
N PRO A 69 -13.48 16.14 9.12
CA PRO A 69 -14.52 15.78 10.05
C PRO A 69 -14.75 14.25 10.07
N GLU A 70 -15.24 13.72 11.20
CA GLU A 70 -15.52 12.27 11.35
C GLU A 70 -16.53 11.75 10.33
N ASP A 71 -17.42 12.60 9.84
CA ASP A 71 -18.44 12.32 8.84
C ASP A 71 -18.01 12.73 7.42
N ALA A 72 -16.72 12.97 7.20
CA ALA A 72 -16.19 13.30 5.88
C ALA A 72 -16.73 12.32 4.82
N ASP A 73 -17.24 12.88 3.72
CA ASP A 73 -17.77 12.11 2.61
C ASP A 73 -16.60 11.46 1.84
N VAL A 74 -16.45 10.17 2.05
CA VAL A 74 -15.41 9.37 1.38
C VAL A 74 -15.62 9.24 -0.13
N GLU A 75 -16.83 9.50 -0.63
CA GLU A 75 -17.12 9.45 -2.07
C GLU A 75 -16.72 10.75 -2.79
N ALA A 76 -16.77 11.87 -2.10
CA ALA A 76 -16.48 13.19 -2.68
C ALA A 76 -14.99 13.49 -2.81
N SER A 77 -14.13 12.77 -2.10
CA SER A 77 -12.68 12.99 -2.14
C SER A 77 -11.96 11.76 -2.66
N ALA A 78 -11.19 11.95 -3.73
CA ALA A 78 -10.51 10.89 -4.47
C ALA A 78 -9.52 10.05 -3.64
N SER A 79 -9.25 10.41 -2.40
CA SER A 79 -8.23 9.74 -1.60
C SER A 79 -8.68 9.30 -0.22
N ILE A 80 -9.91 9.63 0.21
CA ILE A 80 -10.39 9.32 1.55
C ILE A 80 -11.08 7.95 1.57
N GLN A 81 -10.78 7.15 2.56
CA GLN A 81 -11.32 5.81 2.78
C GLN A 81 -11.56 5.55 4.27
N ARG A 82 -12.32 4.50 4.57
CA ARG A 82 -12.42 3.95 5.92
C ARG A 82 -11.88 2.53 5.95
N TRP A 83 -10.90 2.29 6.78
CA TRP A 83 -10.33 0.97 7.02
C TRP A 83 -10.51 0.60 8.49
N ASN A 84 -11.23 -0.50 8.75
CA ASN A 84 -11.53 -0.95 10.11
C ASN A 84 -12.12 0.16 11.02
N GLY A 85 -12.93 1.05 10.44
CA GLY A 85 -13.57 2.16 11.15
C GLY A 85 -12.69 3.42 11.29
N THR A 86 -11.43 3.37 10.92
CA THR A 86 -10.51 4.52 10.94
C THR A 86 -10.51 5.22 9.59
N LEU A 87 -10.54 6.55 9.60
CA LEU A 87 -10.39 7.37 8.40
C LEU A 87 -8.93 7.31 7.94
N THR A 88 -8.74 7.05 6.67
CA THR A 88 -7.42 6.95 6.04
C THR A 88 -7.54 7.32 4.56
N GLY A 89 -6.45 7.26 3.80
CA GLY A 89 -6.48 7.41 2.35
C GLY A 89 -6.36 6.07 1.62
N ASN A 90 -6.57 6.08 0.30
CA ASN A 90 -6.34 4.91 -0.56
C ASN A 90 -4.92 4.33 -0.34
N THR A 91 -3.93 5.20 -0.22
CA THR A 91 -2.54 4.78 0.03
C THR A 91 -2.39 4.12 1.39
N GLY A 92 -3.05 4.65 2.43
CA GLY A 92 -3.04 4.06 3.75
C GLY A 92 -3.68 2.67 3.78
N VAL A 93 -4.79 2.45 3.06
CA VAL A 93 -5.39 1.12 2.92
C VAL A 93 -4.39 0.13 2.31
N VAL A 94 -3.75 0.51 1.22
CA VAL A 94 -2.75 -0.36 0.56
C VAL A 94 -1.54 -0.60 1.46
N ALA A 95 -1.10 0.42 2.20
CA ALA A 95 -0.01 0.29 3.18
C ALA A 95 -0.33 -0.75 4.25
N GLN A 96 -1.55 -0.72 4.81
CA GLN A 96 -1.99 -1.72 5.78
C GLN A 96 -2.06 -3.14 5.20
N MET A 97 -2.57 -3.28 3.97
CA MET A 97 -2.61 -4.59 3.29
C MET A 97 -1.21 -5.15 3.06
N ILE A 98 -0.24 -4.33 2.67
CA ILE A 98 1.16 -4.75 2.51
C ILE A 98 1.74 -5.16 3.86
N ALA A 99 1.50 -4.37 4.91
CA ALA A 99 1.99 -4.65 6.24
C ALA A 99 1.45 -5.98 6.78
N GLU A 100 0.16 -6.24 6.62
CA GLU A 100 -0.46 -7.52 7.00
C GLU A 100 0.15 -8.70 6.21
N ALA A 101 0.35 -8.55 4.91
CA ALA A 101 0.87 -9.61 4.06
C ALA A 101 2.35 -9.91 4.29
N ALA A 102 3.16 -8.89 4.58
CA ALA A 102 4.60 -9.00 4.75
C ALA A 102 5.05 -9.12 6.21
N GLY A 103 4.15 -8.89 7.17
CA GLY A 103 4.52 -8.74 8.58
C GLY A 103 5.39 -7.51 8.83
N ALA A 104 5.11 -6.41 8.08
CA ALA A 104 5.88 -5.19 8.13
C ALA A 104 5.39 -4.22 9.21
N GLU A 105 6.31 -3.40 9.73
CA GLU A 105 5.97 -2.22 10.52
C GLU A 105 5.39 -1.13 9.61
N VAL A 106 4.52 -0.25 10.13
CA VAL A 106 3.88 0.82 9.35
C VAL A 106 4.25 2.16 9.95
N PHE A 107 4.66 3.09 9.11
CA PHE A 107 4.98 4.46 9.48
C PHE A 107 4.29 5.46 8.55
N PRO A 108 3.20 6.11 8.98
CA PRO A 108 2.58 7.20 8.23
C PRO A 108 3.45 8.46 8.34
N LEU A 109 3.67 9.13 7.23
CA LEU A 109 4.30 10.45 7.19
C LEU A 109 3.24 11.50 7.50
N HIS A 110 3.44 12.25 8.59
CA HIS A 110 2.61 13.38 8.99
C HIS A 110 3.36 14.68 8.82
N THR A 111 2.74 15.63 8.14
CA THR A 111 3.25 17.01 8.06
C THR A 111 2.94 17.79 9.32
N VAL A 112 3.79 18.74 9.70
CA VAL A 112 3.55 19.64 10.84
C VAL A 112 2.36 20.55 10.53
N GLU A 113 2.33 21.13 9.32
CA GLU A 113 1.20 21.88 8.82
C GLU A 113 0.27 20.96 8.04
N LEU A 114 -1.02 20.94 8.43
CA LEU A 114 -2.02 20.12 7.75
C LEU A 114 -2.38 20.73 6.40
N TYR A 115 -2.73 19.87 5.46
CA TYR A 115 -3.31 20.29 4.18
C TYR A 115 -4.75 20.79 4.39
N PRO A 116 -5.25 21.63 3.50
CA PRO A 116 -6.64 22.10 3.54
C PRO A 116 -7.63 20.93 3.49
N ASP A 117 -8.83 21.15 4.06
CA ASP A 117 -9.93 20.19 4.10
C ASP A 117 -10.75 20.11 2.80
N THR A 118 -10.45 20.96 1.82
CA THR A 118 -11.12 20.98 0.52
C THR A 118 -10.21 20.52 -0.60
N TYR A 119 -10.79 19.82 -1.57
CA TYR A 119 -10.07 19.29 -2.71
C TYR A 119 -9.35 20.37 -3.54
N GLU A 120 -10.05 21.47 -3.84
CA GLU A 120 -9.49 22.58 -4.66
C GLU A 120 -8.29 23.22 -3.95
N ALA A 121 -8.41 23.56 -2.67
CA ALA A 121 -7.32 24.18 -1.94
C ALA A 121 -6.11 23.25 -1.77
N THR A 122 -6.36 21.94 -1.63
CA THR A 122 -5.28 20.92 -1.58
C THR A 122 -4.55 20.80 -2.90
N ILE A 123 -5.29 20.83 -4.03
CA ILE A 123 -4.68 20.84 -5.38
C ILE A 123 -3.79 22.08 -5.55
N ASP A 124 -4.32 23.26 -5.21
CA ASP A 124 -3.58 24.52 -5.35
C ASP A 124 -2.31 24.54 -4.48
N GLN A 125 -2.40 24.05 -3.25
CA GLN A 125 -1.23 23.92 -2.36
C GLN A 125 -0.20 22.96 -2.93
N GLY A 126 -0.62 21.77 -3.35
CA GLY A 126 0.29 20.77 -3.92
C GLY A 126 0.99 21.26 -5.20
N GLU A 127 0.29 22.03 -6.04
CA GLU A 127 0.89 22.67 -7.22
C GLU A 127 1.95 23.70 -6.83
N GLN A 128 1.64 24.54 -5.84
CA GLN A 128 2.57 25.56 -5.34
C GLN A 128 3.80 24.93 -4.67
N GLU A 129 3.62 23.91 -3.85
CA GLU A 129 4.71 23.17 -3.22
C GLU A 129 5.66 22.60 -4.28
N ARG A 130 5.09 21.93 -5.28
CA ARG A 130 5.85 21.36 -6.39
C ARG A 130 6.60 22.43 -7.18
N ALA A 131 5.92 23.52 -7.55
CA ALA A 131 6.51 24.62 -8.32
C ALA A 131 7.69 25.28 -7.60
N ASN A 132 7.63 25.33 -6.27
CA ASN A 132 8.65 25.95 -5.42
C ASN A 132 9.72 24.93 -4.94
N GLY A 133 9.58 23.65 -5.24
CA GLY A 133 10.44 22.60 -4.70
C GLY A 133 10.38 22.55 -3.17
N ALA A 134 9.20 22.78 -2.60
CA ALA A 134 8.99 22.83 -1.15
C ALA A 134 9.39 21.51 -0.46
N ARG A 135 9.68 21.63 0.81
CA ARG A 135 9.91 20.48 1.71
C ARG A 135 9.06 20.68 2.96
N PRO A 136 7.77 20.29 2.92
CA PRO A 136 6.91 20.37 4.10
C PRO A 136 7.58 19.68 5.29
N GLU A 137 7.59 20.35 6.44
CA GLU A 137 8.19 19.79 7.66
C GLU A 137 7.38 18.58 8.12
N LEU A 138 8.08 17.50 8.45
CA LEU A 138 7.48 16.28 8.97
C LEU A 138 7.49 16.28 10.50
N GLN A 139 6.44 15.77 11.13
CA GLN A 139 6.35 15.65 12.58
C GLN A 139 7.38 14.65 13.13
N ALA A 140 7.67 13.60 12.37
CA ALA A 140 8.69 12.61 12.67
C ALA A 140 9.08 11.86 11.39
N VAL A 141 10.22 11.21 11.43
CA VAL A 141 10.71 10.25 10.43
C VAL A 141 11.06 8.94 11.13
N PRO A 142 10.97 7.79 10.46
CA PRO A 142 11.36 6.53 11.07
C PRO A 142 12.87 6.54 11.35
N GLU A 143 13.21 6.07 12.55
CA GLU A 143 14.62 5.92 12.97
C GLU A 143 15.18 4.58 12.46
N ASN A 144 16.51 4.51 12.37
CA ASN A 144 17.25 3.28 12.09
C ASN A 144 16.78 2.55 10.81
N LEU A 145 16.61 3.32 9.72
CA LEU A 145 16.20 2.77 8.43
C LEU A 145 17.14 1.66 7.92
N GLU A 146 18.40 1.68 8.36
CA GLU A 146 19.39 0.65 8.04
C GLU A 146 19.11 -0.72 8.66
N ASP A 147 18.24 -0.79 9.66
CA ASP A 147 17.83 -2.05 10.29
C ASP A 147 16.81 -2.82 9.48
N TYR A 148 16.20 -2.21 8.47
CA TYR A 148 15.21 -2.85 7.61
C TYR A 148 15.85 -3.40 6.34
N ASP A 149 15.45 -4.63 5.97
CA ASP A 149 15.88 -5.26 4.72
C ASP A 149 15.16 -4.70 3.50
N VAL A 150 13.88 -4.31 3.68
CA VAL A 150 13.03 -3.72 2.64
C VAL A 150 12.18 -2.62 3.24
N ILE A 151 12.11 -1.49 2.54
CA ILE A 151 11.19 -0.39 2.83
C ILE A 151 10.26 -0.23 1.64
N PHE A 152 8.95 -0.39 1.89
CA PHE A 152 7.91 -0.06 0.94
C PHE A 152 7.56 1.41 1.11
N LEU A 153 7.60 2.18 0.02
CA LEU A 153 7.22 3.59 0.02
C LEU A 153 5.90 3.78 -0.71
N GLY A 154 4.86 4.17 0.04
CA GLY A 154 3.51 4.41 -0.47
C GLY A 154 3.21 5.91 -0.60
N TYR A 155 2.65 6.33 -1.74
CA TYR A 155 2.23 7.72 -1.95
C TYR A 155 1.17 7.84 -3.05
N PRO A 156 0.28 8.84 -2.99
CA PRO A 156 -0.60 9.18 -4.10
C PRO A 156 0.19 9.92 -5.19
N ASN A 157 -0.26 9.79 -6.43
CA ASN A 157 0.28 10.59 -7.52
C ASN A 157 -0.30 12.01 -7.43
N TRP A 158 0.53 13.01 -7.14
CA TRP A 158 0.19 14.42 -7.16
C TRP A 158 0.90 15.13 -8.31
N TRP A 159 0.13 15.67 -9.25
CA TRP A 159 0.67 16.39 -10.40
C TRP A 159 1.69 15.62 -11.25
N GLY A 160 1.54 14.31 -11.34
CA GLY A 160 2.45 13.44 -12.07
C GLY A 160 3.76 13.13 -11.34
N ASP A 161 3.82 13.43 -10.04
CA ASP A 161 4.99 13.34 -9.20
C ASP A 161 4.63 12.83 -7.80
N LEU A 162 5.63 12.72 -6.91
CA LEU A 162 5.42 12.47 -5.49
C LEU A 162 4.92 13.75 -4.82
N PRO A 163 4.07 13.66 -3.77
CA PRO A 163 3.82 14.79 -2.86
C PRO A 163 5.11 15.31 -2.26
N MET A 164 5.23 16.64 -2.07
CA MET A 164 6.49 17.23 -1.62
C MET A 164 6.89 16.79 -0.20
N ALA A 165 5.94 16.39 0.63
CA ALA A 165 6.20 15.76 1.93
C ALA A 165 6.97 14.43 1.82
N VAL A 166 6.79 13.69 0.72
CA VAL A 166 7.57 12.47 0.46
C VAL A 166 9.03 12.81 0.14
N TYR A 167 9.25 13.90 -0.59
CA TYR A 167 10.61 14.40 -0.81
C TYR A 167 11.28 14.85 0.49
N SER A 168 10.52 15.43 1.43
CA SER A 168 11.05 15.75 2.76
C SER A 168 11.61 14.51 3.46
N PHE A 169 10.88 13.40 3.40
CA PHE A 169 11.36 12.11 3.94
C PHE A 169 12.58 11.55 3.20
N LEU A 170 12.64 11.71 1.88
CA LEU A 170 13.75 11.17 1.07
C LEU A 170 15.05 11.97 1.21
N ASP A 171 14.95 13.19 1.71
CA ASP A 171 16.11 14.08 1.93
C ASP A 171 16.78 13.87 3.31
N GLU A 172 16.14 13.09 4.23
CA GLU A 172 16.67 12.72 5.55
C GLU A 172 17.68 11.54 5.46
#